data_d517d4d6ce4301f0f7e3dc5160772829
#
_entry.id   d517d4d6ce4301f0f7e3dc5160772829
#
_cell.length_a   1.000
_cell.length_b   1.000
_cell.length_c   1.000
_cell.angle_alpha   90.00
_cell.angle_beta   90.00
_cell.angle_gamma   90.00
#
_symmetry.space_group_name_H-M   'P 1'
#
loop_
_entity.id
_entity.type
_entity.pdbx_description
1 polymer ?
#
loop_
_entity_poly.entity_id
_entity_poly.type
_entity_poly.pdbx_seq_one_letter_code
_entity_poly.pdbx_strand_id
1 'polypeptide(L)'
;MQPSRRAFLLGRRPVQTPWATFLQRLALLCQGAVRDLGEAPGLGPRAMLAPQREADVAHARALCAEYGVVLALDEAQGPFAPVNGPLLSVDPGRLAGLARLAGPTPRWRAQPGVPLAALAQAGLRQFDGLPGSMTLAQWLAAPAAWPMGRCADSGVLAVDLLLADGVEETLGPFGTDDVQPLRSATVQRLVPALFQLAAGELASACRAAPRWGARYRLDALAPEAPATVNLAHLVLGHGGTLAWVQGVTLAIGAAPTDSASADAAPPQAAALRARIKALFDPYGRFPELAARPDGDNL
;
A
#
# COMPACT_ATOMS: atom_id res chain seq x y z
N MET A 1 -27.70 49.91 29.58
CA MET A 1 -26.25 49.69 29.41
C MET A 1 -26.08 49.00 28.06
N GLN A 2 -25.47 49.66 27.06
CA GLN A 2 -25.18 49.03 25.76
C GLN A 2 -23.92 48.17 25.89
N PRO A 3 -23.90 46.94 25.44
CA PRO A 3 -22.67 46.12 25.41
C PRO A 3 -21.65 46.75 24.46
N SER A 4 -20.45 46.94 24.96
CA SER A 4 -19.33 47.57 24.26
C SER A 4 -19.02 46.85 22.95
N ARG A 5 -19.01 47.58 21.82
CA ARG A 5 -18.57 47.10 20.49
C ARG A 5 -17.17 46.43 20.49
N ARG A 6 -16.32 46.71 21.51
CA ARG A 6 -15.02 46.06 21.69
C ARG A 6 -15.09 44.58 22.06
N ALA A 7 -16.17 44.15 22.76
CA ALA A 7 -16.30 42.72 23.11
C ALA A 7 -16.62 41.84 21.89
N PHE A 8 -17.20 42.43 20.83
CA PHE A 8 -17.50 41.71 19.59
C PHE A 8 -16.25 41.51 18.69
N LEU A 9 -15.28 42.41 18.79
CA LEU A 9 -14.02 42.34 18.02
C LEU A 9 -12.95 41.45 18.69
N LEU A 10 -13.12 41.13 19.95
CA LEU A 10 -12.29 40.18 20.72
C LEU A 10 -12.93 38.79 20.80
N GLY A 11 -13.78 38.44 19.82
CA GLY A 11 -14.30 37.09 19.67
C GLY A 11 -13.13 36.13 19.81
N ARG A 12 -13.09 35.36 20.90
CA ARG A 12 -12.11 34.28 21.09
C ARG A 12 -12.15 33.45 19.82
N ARG A 13 -11.11 33.55 18.98
CA ARG A 13 -10.89 32.57 17.93
C ARG A 13 -10.94 31.21 18.63
N PRO A 14 -11.85 30.32 18.22
CA PRO A 14 -11.86 28.98 18.79
C PRO A 14 -10.43 28.45 18.68
N VAL A 15 -9.90 27.90 19.78
CA VAL A 15 -8.58 27.27 19.78
C VAL A 15 -8.62 26.19 18.73
N GLN A 16 -7.93 26.40 17.62
CA GLN A 16 -7.86 25.40 16.56
C GLN A 16 -7.14 24.19 17.13
N THR A 17 -7.81 23.07 17.15
CA THR A 17 -7.18 21.80 17.51
C THR A 17 -6.14 21.42 16.43
N PRO A 18 -5.09 20.65 16.78
CA PRO A 18 -4.14 20.15 15.78
C PRO A 18 -4.83 19.45 14.61
N TRP A 19 -5.91 18.69 14.89
CA TRP A 19 -6.72 18.01 13.87
C TRP A 19 -7.42 19.00 12.93
N ALA A 20 -8.08 20.02 13.45
CA ALA A 20 -8.74 21.03 12.63
C ALA A 20 -7.72 21.78 11.75
N THR A 21 -6.53 22.07 12.27
CA THR A 21 -5.44 22.69 11.52
C THR A 21 -4.93 21.76 10.42
N PHE A 22 -4.77 20.46 10.71
CA PHE A 22 -4.40 19.43 9.73
C PHE A 22 -5.40 19.40 8.58
N LEU A 23 -6.71 19.29 8.87
CA LEU A 23 -7.76 19.25 7.83
C LEU A 23 -7.79 20.52 6.99
N GLN A 24 -7.65 21.69 7.59
CA GLN A 24 -7.60 22.96 6.88
C GLN A 24 -6.42 23.01 5.92
N ARG A 25 -5.22 22.63 6.37
CA ARG A 25 -4.02 22.60 5.53
C ARG A 25 -4.14 21.57 4.42
N LEU A 26 -4.69 20.39 4.72
CA LEU A 26 -4.94 19.35 3.73
C LEU A 26 -5.87 19.83 2.62
N ALA A 27 -6.97 20.49 2.99
CA ALA A 27 -7.93 21.05 2.02
C ALA A 27 -7.35 22.19 1.17
N LEU A 28 -6.33 22.92 1.68
CA LEU A 28 -5.65 23.96 0.93
C LEU A 28 -4.60 23.43 -0.05
N LEU A 29 -3.94 22.32 0.29
CA LEU A 29 -2.83 21.76 -0.51
C LEU A 29 -3.30 20.74 -1.55
N CYS A 30 -4.36 20.00 -1.25
CA CYS A 30 -4.90 18.97 -2.13
C CYS A 30 -6.03 19.53 -2.99
N GLN A 31 -6.07 19.11 -4.27
CA GLN A 31 -7.21 19.39 -5.16
C GLN A 31 -8.34 18.38 -4.93
N GLY A 32 -8.02 17.25 -4.31
CA GLY A 32 -8.98 16.22 -3.94
C GLY A 32 -9.95 16.65 -2.84
N ALA A 33 -11.09 15.99 -2.78
CA ALA A 33 -12.08 16.24 -1.74
C ALA A 33 -11.60 15.69 -0.39
N VAL A 34 -11.62 16.53 0.64
CA VAL A 34 -11.33 16.16 2.03
C VAL A 34 -12.64 16.13 2.81
N ARG A 35 -12.89 15.04 3.52
CA ARG A 35 -14.07 14.86 4.37
C ARG A 35 -13.66 14.48 5.78
N ASP A 36 -14.04 15.26 6.77
CA ASP A 36 -13.95 14.90 8.18
C ASP A 36 -15.03 13.84 8.49
N LEU A 37 -14.62 12.72 9.05
CA LEU A 37 -15.49 11.61 9.45
C LEU A 37 -15.80 11.65 10.96
N GLY A 38 -15.23 12.62 11.67
CA GLY A 38 -15.37 12.77 13.11
C GLY A 38 -14.46 11.83 13.91
N GLU A 39 -14.79 11.65 15.17
CA GLU A 39 -14.05 10.74 16.08
C GLU A 39 -14.65 9.33 16.06
N ALA A 40 -13.79 8.34 15.85
CA ALA A 40 -14.15 6.95 16.11
C ALA A 40 -13.96 6.65 17.61
N PRO A 41 -14.98 6.13 18.31
CA PRO A 41 -14.92 5.89 19.76
C PRO A 41 -13.71 5.04 20.15
N GLY A 42 -12.88 5.56 21.06
CA GLY A 42 -11.68 4.89 21.54
C GLY A 42 -10.49 4.85 20.57
N LEU A 43 -10.64 5.35 19.35
CA LEU A 43 -9.59 5.29 18.31
C LEU A 43 -9.07 6.66 17.88
N GLY A 44 -9.85 7.75 18.05
CA GLY A 44 -9.47 9.11 17.68
C GLY A 44 -10.05 9.58 16.33
N PRO A 45 -9.64 10.77 15.85
CA PRO A 45 -10.25 11.43 14.71
C PRO A 45 -9.93 10.74 13.38
N ARG A 46 -10.88 10.78 12.46
CA ARG A 46 -10.84 10.13 11.15
C ARG A 46 -11.21 11.12 10.05
N ALA A 47 -10.50 11.05 8.93
CA ALA A 47 -10.86 11.78 7.72
C ALA A 47 -10.63 10.92 6.48
N MET A 48 -11.21 11.35 5.37
CA MET A 48 -11.03 10.75 4.05
C MET A 48 -10.57 11.79 3.05
N LEU A 49 -9.60 11.42 2.22
CA LEU A 49 -9.15 12.16 1.05
C LEU A 49 -9.50 11.35 -0.21
N ALA A 50 -10.23 11.96 -1.16
CA ALA A 50 -10.39 11.45 -2.52
C ALA A 50 -9.50 12.29 -3.46
N PRO A 51 -8.24 11.89 -3.73
CA PRO A 51 -7.27 12.67 -4.48
C PRO A 51 -7.70 12.81 -5.94
N GLN A 52 -7.40 13.95 -6.58
CA GLN A 52 -7.62 14.15 -8.01
C GLN A 52 -6.35 13.95 -8.83
N ARG A 53 -5.19 14.03 -8.19
CA ARG A 53 -3.86 13.86 -8.79
C ARG A 53 -2.92 13.18 -7.81
N GLU A 54 -1.88 12.54 -8.32
CA GLU A 54 -0.88 11.82 -7.51
C GLU A 54 -0.22 12.73 -6.46
N ALA A 55 0.06 13.99 -6.82
CA ALA A 55 0.63 14.97 -5.90
C ALA A 55 -0.22 15.23 -4.63
N ASP A 56 -1.53 15.03 -4.69
CA ASP A 56 -2.41 15.20 -3.52
C ASP A 56 -2.03 14.19 -2.42
N VAL A 57 -1.67 12.96 -2.79
CA VAL A 57 -1.25 11.93 -1.82
C VAL A 57 0.12 12.24 -1.24
N ALA A 58 1.06 12.75 -2.07
CA ALA A 58 2.37 13.17 -1.58
C ALA A 58 2.25 14.32 -0.56
N HIS A 59 1.39 15.31 -0.84
CA HIS A 59 1.09 16.40 0.09
C HIS A 59 0.43 15.88 1.38
N ALA A 60 -0.57 15.00 1.24
CA ALA A 60 -1.26 14.39 2.38
C ALA A 60 -0.28 13.62 3.26
N ARG A 61 0.60 12.80 2.66
CA ARG A 61 1.62 12.03 3.38
C ARG A 61 2.58 12.95 4.15
N ALA A 62 3.02 14.07 3.53
CA ALA A 62 3.89 15.03 4.20
C ALA A 62 3.20 15.66 5.42
N LEU A 63 1.94 16.08 5.27
CA LEU A 63 1.14 16.59 6.39
C LEU A 63 0.89 15.53 7.46
N CYS A 64 0.57 14.30 7.07
CA CYS A 64 0.41 13.19 8.00
C CYS A 64 1.67 13.00 8.85
N ALA A 65 2.85 13.11 8.25
CA ALA A 65 4.12 13.02 8.98
C ALA A 65 4.32 14.18 9.98
N GLU A 66 3.91 15.40 9.60
CA GLU A 66 4.01 16.60 10.47
C GLU A 66 3.07 16.51 11.68
N TYR A 67 1.84 16.02 11.46
CA TYR A 67 0.79 15.99 12.48
C TYR A 67 0.66 14.66 13.23
N GLY A 68 1.49 13.66 12.93
CA GLY A 68 1.37 12.32 13.53
C GLY A 68 0.11 11.58 13.14
N VAL A 69 -0.40 11.82 11.92
CA VAL A 69 -1.56 11.15 11.35
C VAL A 69 -1.10 9.90 10.58
N VAL A 70 -1.77 8.78 10.76
CA VAL A 70 -1.53 7.57 9.95
C VAL A 70 -2.27 7.71 8.62
N LEU A 71 -1.60 7.39 7.51
CA LEU A 71 -2.18 7.37 6.17
C LEU A 71 -2.52 5.95 5.78
N ALA A 72 -3.78 5.67 5.43
CA ALA A 72 -4.26 4.36 5.04
C ALA A 72 -4.89 4.36 3.65
N LEU A 73 -4.80 3.24 2.94
CA LEU A 73 -5.63 2.98 1.78
C LEU A 73 -7.08 2.74 2.26
N ASP A 74 -8.04 3.43 1.66
CA ASP A 74 -9.45 3.21 1.97
C ASP A 74 -9.90 1.84 1.44
N GLU A 75 -10.78 1.16 2.22
CA GLU A 75 -11.30 -0.17 1.89
C GLU A 75 -10.23 -1.21 1.52
N ALA A 76 -9.00 -1.06 2.05
CA ALA A 76 -7.97 -2.06 1.85
C ALA A 76 -8.47 -3.43 2.33
N GLN A 77 -8.38 -4.43 1.47
CA GLN A 77 -8.82 -5.79 1.81
C GLN A 77 -7.87 -6.41 2.85
N GLY A 78 -8.40 -6.66 3.99
CA GLY A 78 -7.74 -7.28 5.12
C GLY A 78 -7.92 -6.45 6.40
N PRO A 79 -7.99 -7.11 7.56
CA PRO A 79 -8.15 -6.41 8.81
C PRO A 79 -6.86 -5.62 9.11
N PHE A 80 -6.97 -4.30 9.17
CA PHE A 80 -5.96 -3.50 9.84
C PHE A 80 -6.04 -3.70 11.34
N ALA A 81 -4.91 -3.65 12.02
CA ALA A 81 -4.93 -3.41 13.43
C ALA A 81 -5.62 -2.07 13.70
N PRO A 82 -6.45 -1.97 14.75
CA PRO A 82 -7.04 -0.70 15.10
C PRO A 82 -5.96 0.38 15.26
N VAL A 83 -6.08 1.46 14.51
CA VAL A 83 -5.15 2.60 14.61
C VAL A 83 -5.59 3.48 15.77
N ASN A 84 -4.82 3.46 16.85
CA ASN A 84 -5.00 4.35 17.98
C ASN A 84 -4.37 5.71 17.62
N GLY A 85 -5.22 6.72 17.42
CA GLY A 85 -4.80 8.06 17.00
C GLY A 85 -5.41 8.50 15.68
N PRO A 86 -5.03 9.68 15.18
CA PRO A 86 -5.62 10.26 13.97
C PRO A 86 -5.29 9.43 12.72
N LEU A 87 -6.29 9.23 11.85
CA LEU A 87 -6.19 8.46 10.63
C LEU A 87 -6.74 9.24 9.44
N LEU A 88 -6.00 9.25 8.34
CA LEU A 88 -6.45 9.71 7.04
C LEU A 88 -6.58 8.51 6.09
N SER A 89 -7.81 8.15 5.72
CA SER A 89 -8.07 7.19 4.65
C SER A 89 -7.99 7.88 3.28
N VAL A 90 -7.40 7.20 2.30
CA VAL A 90 -7.28 7.71 0.92
C VAL A 90 -8.04 6.79 -0.01
N ASP A 91 -9.09 7.33 -0.64
CA ASP A 91 -9.86 6.66 -1.69
C ASP A 91 -9.20 6.91 -3.05
N PRO A 92 -8.56 5.90 -3.68
CA PRO A 92 -7.88 6.07 -4.95
C PRO A 92 -8.81 6.19 -6.16
N GLY A 93 -10.12 6.03 -6.01
CA GLY A 93 -11.08 5.83 -7.10
C GLY A 93 -11.02 6.87 -8.23
N ARG A 94 -10.56 8.10 -7.94
CA ARG A 94 -10.39 9.14 -8.97
C ARG A 94 -9.04 9.09 -9.70
N LEU A 95 -8.06 8.36 -9.16
CA LEU A 95 -6.78 8.10 -9.82
C LEU A 95 -6.93 6.86 -10.71
N ALA A 96 -7.71 6.96 -11.76
CA ALA A 96 -8.15 5.83 -12.60
C ALA A 96 -7.58 5.88 -14.04
N GLY A 97 -6.42 6.50 -14.22
CA GLY A 97 -5.74 6.53 -15.51
C GLY A 97 -5.22 5.14 -15.90
N LEU A 98 -5.56 4.71 -17.11
CA LEU A 98 -5.08 3.48 -17.74
C LEU A 98 -4.54 3.81 -19.14
N ALA A 99 -3.27 3.55 -19.39
CA ALA A 99 -2.63 3.81 -20.68
C ALA A 99 -1.85 2.60 -21.16
N ARG A 100 -2.04 2.24 -22.43
CA ARG A 100 -1.19 1.26 -23.10
C ARG A 100 0.15 1.89 -23.44
N LEU A 101 1.23 1.22 -23.04
CA LEU A 101 2.58 1.67 -23.34
C LEU A 101 2.99 1.25 -24.76
N ALA A 102 3.77 2.10 -25.42
CA ALA A 102 4.35 1.76 -26.72
C ALA A 102 5.39 0.65 -26.57
N GLY A 103 5.45 -0.25 -27.55
CA GLY A 103 6.44 -1.33 -27.58
C GLY A 103 5.90 -2.60 -28.21
N PRO A 104 6.78 -3.58 -28.51
CA PRO A 104 6.41 -4.83 -29.18
C PRO A 104 5.57 -5.75 -28.29
N THR A 105 5.81 -5.70 -26.97
CA THR A 105 5.05 -6.50 -25.99
C THR A 105 3.96 -5.62 -25.38
N PRO A 106 2.70 -6.05 -25.33
CA PRO A 106 1.62 -5.30 -24.72
C PRO A 106 1.89 -5.05 -23.23
N ARG A 107 1.94 -3.78 -22.85
CA ARG A 107 2.11 -3.34 -21.47
C ARG A 107 1.16 -2.18 -21.19
N TRP A 108 0.73 -2.06 -19.95
CA TRP A 108 -0.16 -0.99 -19.51
C TRP A 108 0.43 -0.32 -18.28
N ARG A 109 0.31 1.00 -18.23
CA ARG A 109 0.50 1.75 -16.99
C ARG A 109 -0.88 2.08 -16.43
N ALA A 110 -1.12 1.68 -15.20
CA ALA A 110 -2.39 1.85 -14.51
C ALA A 110 -2.17 2.60 -13.20
N GLN A 111 -3.05 3.55 -12.90
CA GLN A 111 -3.12 4.23 -11.61
C GLN A 111 -3.86 3.38 -10.57
N PRO A 112 -3.67 3.63 -9.25
CA PRO A 112 -4.17 2.77 -8.18
C PRO A 112 -5.70 2.63 -8.14
N GLY A 113 -6.45 3.62 -8.60
CA GLY A 113 -7.91 3.62 -8.61
C GLY A 113 -8.55 2.97 -9.84
N VAL A 114 -7.77 2.44 -10.79
CA VAL A 114 -8.33 1.74 -11.96
C VAL A 114 -9.14 0.53 -11.50
N PRO A 115 -10.43 0.41 -11.86
CA PRO A 115 -11.23 -0.76 -11.52
C PRO A 115 -10.78 -1.99 -12.30
N LEU A 116 -10.81 -3.17 -11.67
CA LEU A 116 -10.36 -4.43 -12.28
C LEU A 116 -11.15 -4.77 -13.56
N ALA A 117 -12.42 -4.38 -13.63
CA ALA A 117 -13.21 -4.53 -14.86
C ALA A 117 -12.57 -3.85 -16.08
N ALA A 118 -11.98 -2.66 -15.90
CA ALA A 118 -11.30 -1.95 -16.99
C ALA A 118 -10.00 -2.64 -17.39
N LEU A 119 -9.28 -3.23 -16.44
CA LEU A 119 -8.05 -4.00 -16.69
C LEU A 119 -8.37 -5.31 -17.43
N ALA A 120 -9.42 -6.02 -17.03
CA ALA A 120 -9.89 -7.22 -17.73
C ALA A 120 -10.33 -6.89 -19.18
N GLN A 121 -11.08 -5.79 -19.37
CA GLN A 121 -11.47 -5.31 -20.71
C GLN A 121 -10.26 -4.92 -21.57
N ALA A 122 -9.16 -4.48 -20.97
CA ALA A 122 -7.91 -4.23 -21.69
C ALA A 122 -7.14 -5.51 -22.05
N GLY A 123 -7.65 -6.70 -21.72
CA GLY A 123 -7.08 -8.01 -22.02
C GLY A 123 -6.09 -8.55 -20.98
N LEU A 124 -6.08 -7.97 -19.78
CA LEU A 124 -5.24 -8.40 -18.66
C LEU A 124 -5.96 -9.55 -17.92
N ARG A 125 -5.70 -10.79 -18.34
CA ARG A 125 -6.43 -12.00 -17.91
C ARG A 125 -6.31 -12.33 -16.43
N GLN A 126 -5.27 -11.85 -15.75
CA GLN A 126 -5.09 -12.02 -14.31
C GLN A 126 -6.20 -11.36 -13.49
N PHE A 127 -7.04 -10.54 -14.10
CA PHE A 127 -8.18 -9.88 -13.47
C PHE A 127 -9.54 -10.52 -13.84
N ASP A 128 -9.54 -11.53 -14.71
CA ASP A 128 -10.78 -12.21 -15.11
C ASP A 128 -11.42 -12.92 -13.90
N GLY A 129 -12.72 -12.76 -13.76
CA GLY A 129 -13.50 -13.39 -12.68
C GLY A 129 -13.37 -12.70 -11.31
N LEU A 130 -12.54 -11.66 -11.17
CA LEU A 130 -12.43 -10.87 -9.93
C LEU A 130 -13.55 -9.81 -9.85
N PRO A 131 -13.87 -9.31 -8.63
CA PRO A 131 -14.88 -8.25 -8.46
C PRO A 131 -14.51 -7.01 -9.27
N GLY A 132 -15.32 -6.69 -10.28
CA GLY A 132 -15.00 -5.64 -11.25
C GLY A 132 -14.93 -4.23 -10.66
N SER A 133 -15.59 -3.98 -9.52
CA SER A 133 -15.53 -2.71 -8.78
C SER A 133 -14.30 -2.56 -7.90
N MET A 134 -13.59 -3.64 -7.61
CA MET A 134 -12.32 -3.59 -6.86
C MET A 134 -11.31 -2.74 -7.62
N THR A 135 -10.55 -1.90 -6.93
CA THR A 135 -9.49 -1.10 -7.54
C THR A 135 -8.18 -1.88 -7.62
N LEU A 136 -7.28 -1.44 -8.50
CA LEU A 136 -5.94 -2.02 -8.61
C LEU A 136 -5.17 -1.95 -7.27
N ALA A 137 -5.31 -0.84 -6.51
CA ALA A 137 -4.68 -0.71 -5.20
C ALA A 137 -5.21 -1.75 -4.20
N GLN A 138 -6.53 -1.99 -4.19
CA GLN A 138 -7.15 -3.01 -3.34
C GLN A 138 -6.69 -4.42 -3.72
N TRP A 139 -6.57 -4.69 -5.02
CA TRP A 139 -6.07 -5.97 -5.51
C TRP A 139 -4.61 -6.21 -5.09
N LEU A 140 -3.72 -5.22 -5.22
CA LEU A 140 -2.35 -5.32 -4.72
C LEU A 140 -2.28 -5.50 -3.20
N ALA A 141 -3.19 -4.86 -2.48
CA ALA A 141 -3.28 -4.97 -1.03
C ALA A 141 -3.87 -6.31 -0.58
N ALA A 142 -4.71 -6.96 -1.38
CA ALA A 142 -5.31 -8.25 -1.09
C ALA A 142 -4.24 -9.36 -0.94
N PRO A 143 -4.53 -10.46 -0.20
CA PRO A 143 -3.62 -11.60 -0.14
C PRO A 143 -3.25 -12.09 -1.54
N ALA A 144 -1.95 -12.22 -1.80
CA ALA A 144 -1.48 -12.64 -3.12
C ALA A 144 -1.83 -14.10 -3.38
N ALA A 145 -2.47 -14.37 -4.52
CA ALA A 145 -3.02 -15.69 -4.88
C ALA A 145 -2.01 -16.61 -5.57
N TRP A 146 -0.79 -16.12 -5.87
CA TRP A 146 0.21 -16.91 -6.61
C TRP A 146 1.00 -17.85 -5.70
N PRO A 147 1.38 -19.04 -6.20
CA PRO A 147 2.27 -19.97 -5.50
C PRO A 147 3.58 -19.31 -5.10
N MET A 148 4.27 -19.91 -4.15
CA MET A 148 5.59 -19.47 -3.71
C MET A 148 6.57 -19.47 -4.88
N GLY A 149 7.37 -18.40 -5.01
CA GLY A 149 8.32 -18.23 -6.11
C GLY A 149 7.70 -17.83 -7.46
N ARG A 150 6.38 -17.81 -7.59
CA ARG A 150 5.67 -17.54 -8.85
C ARG A 150 4.97 -16.18 -8.91
N CYS A 151 5.49 -15.20 -8.21
CA CYS A 151 4.97 -13.83 -8.22
C CYS A 151 4.96 -13.19 -9.63
N ALA A 152 5.83 -13.65 -10.53
CA ALA A 152 5.88 -13.20 -11.93
C ALA A 152 4.59 -13.46 -12.69
N ASP A 153 3.83 -14.49 -12.32
CA ASP A 153 2.55 -14.84 -12.92
C ASP A 153 1.48 -13.76 -12.71
N SER A 154 1.69 -12.85 -11.75
CA SER A 154 0.82 -11.70 -11.52
C SER A 154 0.77 -10.73 -12.70
N GLY A 155 1.78 -10.75 -13.57
CA GLY A 155 1.93 -9.79 -14.65
C GLY A 155 2.37 -8.39 -14.19
N VAL A 156 2.70 -8.20 -12.91
CA VAL A 156 3.25 -6.93 -12.39
C VAL A 156 4.70 -6.82 -12.84
N LEU A 157 5.01 -5.79 -13.63
CA LEU A 157 6.37 -5.55 -14.14
C LEU A 157 7.11 -4.50 -13.30
N ALA A 158 6.44 -3.42 -12.92
CA ALA A 158 7.02 -2.37 -12.10
C ALA A 158 5.92 -1.68 -11.26
N VAL A 159 6.30 -1.12 -10.13
CA VAL A 159 5.40 -0.36 -9.24
C VAL A 159 6.09 0.93 -8.82
N ASP A 160 5.38 2.05 -8.98
CA ASP A 160 5.81 3.34 -8.46
C ASP A 160 5.24 3.50 -7.06
N LEU A 161 6.10 3.79 -6.11
CA LEU A 161 5.78 3.86 -4.69
C LEU A 161 6.12 5.21 -4.11
N LEU A 162 5.27 5.67 -3.20
CA LEU A 162 5.59 6.71 -2.23
C LEU A 162 5.84 6.03 -0.88
N LEU A 163 7.08 6.08 -0.42
CA LEU A 163 7.54 5.43 0.81
C LEU A 163 7.18 6.24 2.07
N ALA A 164 7.37 5.63 3.22
CA ALA A 164 7.07 6.23 4.53
C ALA A 164 7.86 7.53 4.81
N ASP A 165 9.04 7.69 4.28
CA ASP A 165 9.86 8.90 4.37
C ASP A 165 9.52 9.98 3.33
N GLY A 166 8.61 9.68 2.38
CA GLY A 166 8.19 10.56 1.29
C GLY A 166 9.04 10.44 0.03
N VAL A 167 9.93 9.48 -0.01
CA VAL A 167 10.68 9.17 -1.23
C VAL A 167 9.76 8.49 -2.24
N GLU A 168 9.82 8.96 -3.47
CA GLU A 168 9.18 8.32 -4.61
C GLU A 168 10.21 7.46 -5.35
N GLU A 169 9.87 6.20 -5.58
CA GLU A 169 10.76 5.24 -6.24
C GLU A 169 9.97 4.25 -7.09
N THR A 170 10.55 3.81 -8.18
CA THR A 170 10.01 2.72 -9.00
C THR A 170 10.75 1.44 -8.68
N LEU A 171 10.02 0.42 -8.23
CA LEU A 171 10.52 -0.95 -8.07
C LEU A 171 10.15 -1.77 -9.31
N GLY A 172 11.10 -2.56 -9.80
CA GLY A 172 10.95 -3.38 -11.00
C GLY A 172 11.98 -4.52 -11.05
N PRO A 173 12.29 -5.03 -12.25
CA PRO A 173 13.33 -6.06 -12.46
C PRO A 173 14.65 -5.63 -11.82
N PHE A 174 15.35 -6.59 -11.20
CA PHE A 174 16.58 -6.35 -10.45
C PHE A 174 17.65 -7.40 -10.78
N GLY A 175 18.88 -6.95 -10.89
CA GLY A 175 20.00 -7.81 -11.25
C GLY A 175 20.25 -7.83 -12.76
N THR A 176 20.27 -9.02 -13.37
CA THR A 176 20.62 -9.18 -14.80
C THR A 176 19.66 -8.45 -15.74
N ASP A 177 18.38 -8.35 -15.36
CA ASP A 177 17.33 -7.71 -16.15
C ASP A 177 17.03 -6.28 -15.69
N ASP A 178 17.90 -5.71 -14.85
CA ASP A 178 17.73 -4.37 -14.33
C ASP A 178 17.82 -3.33 -15.47
N VAL A 179 16.71 -2.65 -15.68
CA VAL A 179 16.63 -1.55 -16.66
C VAL A 179 16.59 -0.18 -15.98
N GLN A 180 16.48 -0.14 -14.65
CA GLN A 180 16.42 1.10 -13.89
C GLN A 180 17.20 0.98 -12.58
N PRO A 181 18.26 1.81 -12.40
CA PRO A 181 19.01 1.82 -11.16
C PRO A 181 18.14 2.30 -10.00
N LEU A 182 18.34 1.74 -8.81
CA LEU A 182 17.74 2.24 -7.56
C LEU A 182 18.27 3.66 -7.31
N ARG A 183 17.39 4.65 -7.32
CA ARG A 183 17.77 6.06 -7.31
C ARG A 183 17.93 6.62 -5.91
N SER A 184 17.06 6.19 -5.00
CA SER A 184 17.03 6.74 -3.64
C SER A 184 17.96 6.00 -2.68
N ALA A 185 18.58 6.74 -1.77
CA ALA A 185 19.37 6.16 -0.69
C ALA A 185 18.53 5.26 0.22
N THR A 186 17.23 5.53 0.33
CA THR A 186 16.29 4.72 1.11
C THR A 186 16.17 3.32 0.51
N VAL A 187 15.92 3.21 -0.79
CA VAL A 187 15.76 1.91 -1.45
C VAL A 187 17.10 1.21 -1.61
N GLN A 188 18.21 1.94 -1.83
CA GLN A 188 19.56 1.36 -1.86
C GLN A 188 19.95 0.70 -0.52
N ARG A 189 19.40 1.15 0.61
CA ARG A 189 19.57 0.51 1.92
C ARG A 189 18.54 -0.60 2.18
N LEU A 190 17.31 -0.37 1.73
CA LEU A 190 16.19 -1.31 1.92
C LEU A 190 16.45 -2.65 1.21
N VAL A 191 16.89 -2.62 -0.06
CA VAL A 191 17.04 -3.82 -0.88
C VAL A 191 18.04 -4.81 -0.28
N PRO A 192 19.28 -4.44 0.08
CA PRO A 192 20.21 -5.38 0.72
C PRO A 192 19.68 -5.95 2.04
N ALA A 193 18.97 -5.13 2.86
CA ALA A 193 18.38 -5.59 4.10
C ALA A 193 17.28 -6.63 3.87
N LEU A 194 16.46 -6.47 2.82
CA LEU A 194 15.45 -7.45 2.43
C LEU A 194 16.08 -8.76 1.93
N PHE A 195 17.16 -8.70 1.16
CA PHE A 195 17.91 -9.90 0.74
C PHE A 195 18.51 -10.64 1.94
N GLN A 196 19.11 -9.93 2.89
CA GLN A 196 19.62 -10.53 4.13
C GLN A 196 18.48 -11.19 4.93
N LEU A 197 17.32 -10.53 5.03
CA LEU A 197 16.17 -11.11 5.70
C LEU A 197 15.61 -12.32 4.96
N ALA A 198 15.62 -12.30 3.62
CA ALA A 198 15.21 -13.43 2.78
C ALA A 198 16.13 -14.65 2.91
N ALA A 199 17.42 -14.44 3.17
CA ALA A 199 18.38 -15.52 3.43
C ALA A 199 18.34 -16.04 4.87
N GLY A 200 17.63 -15.34 5.78
CA GLY A 200 17.60 -15.67 7.20
C GLY A 200 16.64 -16.80 7.58
N GLU A 201 16.71 -17.23 8.84
CA GLU A 201 15.96 -18.35 9.39
C GLU A 201 14.44 -18.13 9.33
N LEU A 202 13.95 -16.90 9.58
CA LEU A 202 12.52 -16.58 9.54
C LEU A 202 11.92 -16.83 8.14
N ALA A 203 12.63 -16.41 7.10
CA ALA A 203 12.18 -16.62 5.73
C ALA A 203 12.32 -18.10 5.33
N SER A 204 13.36 -18.79 5.79
CA SER A 204 13.54 -20.23 5.60
C SER A 204 12.38 -21.04 6.19
N ALA A 205 11.96 -20.73 7.39
CA ALA A 205 10.81 -21.37 8.02
C ALA A 205 9.51 -21.14 7.22
N CYS A 206 9.32 -19.92 6.69
CA CYS A 206 8.16 -19.63 5.83
C CYS A 206 8.23 -20.37 4.48
N ARG A 207 9.42 -20.61 3.92
CA ARG A 207 9.60 -21.39 2.69
C ARG A 207 9.45 -22.89 2.89
N ALA A 208 9.69 -23.40 4.09
CA ALA A 208 9.52 -24.82 4.39
C ALA A 208 8.03 -25.26 4.43
N ALA A 209 7.11 -24.31 4.52
CA ALA A 209 5.68 -24.60 4.43
C ALA A 209 5.27 -24.89 2.97
N PRO A 210 4.21 -25.66 2.73
CA PRO A 210 3.72 -25.96 1.37
C PRO A 210 3.38 -24.70 0.55
N ARG A 211 3.10 -23.60 1.24
CA ARG A 211 2.82 -22.28 0.66
C ARG A 211 3.59 -21.22 1.42
N TRP A 212 3.84 -20.09 0.77
CA TRP A 212 4.42 -18.95 1.45
C TRP A 212 3.54 -18.50 2.62
N GLY A 213 4.03 -18.73 3.84
CA GLY A 213 3.22 -18.55 5.06
C GLY A 213 3.12 -17.10 5.55
N ALA A 214 3.93 -16.17 5.02
CA ALA A 214 3.88 -14.78 5.45
C ALA A 214 3.01 -13.92 4.52
N ARG A 215 2.48 -12.80 5.05
CA ARG A 215 1.64 -11.88 4.27
C ARG A 215 2.41 -11.19 3.15
N TYR A 216 3.61 -10.68 3.45
CA TYR A 216 4.45 -9.99 2.49
C TYR A 216 5.29 -10.97 1.70
N ARG A 217 5.36 -10.78 0.38
CA ARG A 217 5.96 -11.71 -0.59
C ARG A 217 7.49 -11.58 -0.66
N LEU A 218 8.17 -11.86 0.46
CA LEU A 218 9.64 -11.88 0.48
C LEU A 218 10.22 -13.05 -0.36
N ASP A 219 9.43 -14.08 -0.63
CA ASP A 219 9.73 -15.16 -1.59
C ASP A 219 9.95 -14.63 -3.02
N ALA A 220 9.46 -13.45 -3.36
CA ALA A 220 9.72 -12.77 -4.63
C ALA A 220 11.21 -12.49 -4.89
N LEU A 221 12.05 -12.48 -3.83
CA LEU A 221 13.51 -12.36 -3.96
C LEU A 221 14.20 -13.69 -4.29
N ALA A 222 13.47 -14.81 -4.34
CA ALA A 222 13.94 -16.12 -4.75
C ALA A 222 12.92 -16.76 -5.72
N PRO A 223 12.74 -16.17 -6.92
CA PRO A 223 11.74 -16.65 -7.87
C PRO A 223 12.10 -18.03 -8.41
N GLU A 224 11.07 -18.77 -8.81
CA GLU A 224 11.25 -20.04 -9.52
C GLU A 224 11.66 -19.78 -10.98
N ALA A 225 12.68 -20.52 -11.45
CA ALA A 225 13.15 -20.41 -12.82
C ALA A 225 12.00 -20.74 -13.83
N PRO A 226 11.90 -20.05 -14.97
CA PRO A 226 12.89 -19.11 -15.54
C PRO A 226 12.73 -17.64 -15.08
N ALA A 227 11.85 -17.35 -14.13
CA ALA A 227 11.64 -15.98 -13.67
C ALA A 227 12.89 -15.42 -12.95
N THR A 228 13.11 -14.13 -13.12
CA THR A 228 14.20 -13.37 -12.46
C THR A 228 13.63 -12.53 -11.33
N VAL A 229 14.51 -12.01 -10.48
CA VAL A 229 14.09 -11.16 -9.36
C VAL A 229 13.43 -9.88 -9.88
N ASN A 230 12.24 -9.59 -9.33
CA ASN A 230 11.55 -8.35 -9.58
C ASN A 230 11.06 -7.76 -8.24
N LEU A 231 11.61 -6.62 -7.86
CA LEU A 231 11.32 -5.95 -6.59
C LEU A 231 9.87 -5.47 -6.49
N ALA A 232 9.19 -5.25 -7.62
CA ALA A 232 7.77 -4.89 -7.63
C ALA A 232 6.88 -5.96 -6.99
N HIS A 233 7.29 -7.22 -7.03
CA HIS A 233 6.54 -8.32 -6.44
C HIS A 233 6.52 -8.30 -4.90
N LEU A 234 7.42 -7.56 -4.25
CA LEU A 234 7.43 -7.38 -2.79
C LEU A 234 6.14 -6.71 -2.27
N VAL A 235 5.48 -5.92 -3.11
CA VAL A 235 4.23 -5.24 -2.71
C VAL A 235 2.96 -6.03 -3.00
N LEU A 236 3.06 -7.22 -3.62
CA LEU A 236 1.91 -8.11 -3.74
C LEU A 236 1.46 -8.58 -2.36
N GLY A 237 0.21 -8.35 -2.03
CA GLY A 237 -0.34 -8.69 -0.72
C GLY A 237 0.04 -7.73 0.41
N HIS A 238 0.54 -6.52 0.11
CA HIS A 238 1.08 -5.60 1.11
C HIS A 238 0.04 -5.03 2.09
N GLY A 239 -1.25 -5.18 1.82
CA GLY A 239 -2.32 -4.74 2.73
C GLY A 239 -2.42 -3.23 2.91
N GLY A 240 -1.84 -2.41 2.02
CA GLY A 240 -1.78 -0.95 2.21
C GLY A 240 -0.89 -0.50 3.35
N THR A 241 0.05 -1.35 3.83
CA THR A 241 0.79 -1.13 5.06
C THR A 241 2.28 -0.82 4.87
N LEU A 242 2.83 -1.04 3.67
CA LEU A 242 4.27 -0.86 3.41
C LEU A 242 4.58 0.49 2.75
N ALA A 243 3.73 0.91 1.81
CA ALA A 243 3.90 2.12 1.02
C ALA A 243 2.56 2.48 0.37
N TRP A 244 2.46 3.68 -0.17
CA TRP A 244 1.40 4.06 -1.07
C TRP A 244 1.80 3.74 -2.52
N VAL A 245 0.93 3.03 -3.25
CA VAL A 245 1.12 2.73 -4.68
C VAL A 245 0.61 3.92 -5.50
N GLN A 246 1.50 4.51 -6.31
CA GLN A 246 1.17 5.62 -7.22
C GLN A 246 0.80 5.13 -8.62
N GLY A 247 1.43 4.04 -9.07
CA GLY A 247 1.18 3.47 -10.38
C GLY A 247 1.78 2.09 -10.53
N VAL A 248 1.26 1.33 -11.49
CA VAL A 248 1.70 -0.04 -11.77
C VAL A 248 1.87 -0.23 -13.26
N THR A 249 3.00 -0.80 -13.67
CA THR A 249 3.20 -1.30 -15.03
C THR A 249 2.85 -2.78 -15.07
N LEU A 250 1.91 -3.13 -15.95
CA LEU A 250 1.35 -4.47 -16.08
C LEU A 250 1.62 -5.07 -17.45
N ALA A 251 1.85 -6.37 -17.49
CA ALA A 251 1.74 -7.23 -18.66
C ALA A 251 0.59 -8.24 -18.46
N ILE A 252 0.29 -9.02 -19.48
CA ILE A 252 -0.64 -10.13 -19.36
C ILE A 252 -0.03 -11.17 -18.42
N GLY A 253 -0.71 -11.43 -17.31
CA GLY A 253 -0.37 -12.44 -16.34
C GLY A 253 -1.22 -13.69 -16.46
N ALA A 254 -0.97 -14.64 -15.55
CA ALA A 254 -1.81 -15.82 -15.42
C ALA A 254 -3.07 -15.52 -14.59
N ALA A 255 -4.16 -16.17 -14.88
CA ALA A 255 -5.32 -16.14 -14.00
C ALA A 255 -4.93 -16.68 -12.60
N PRO A 256 -5.44 -16.09 -11.51
CA PRO A 256 -5.16 -16.58 -10.16
C PRO A 256 -5.62 -18.05 -10.07
N THR A 257 -4.77 -18.91 -9.57
CA THR A 257 -5.16 -20.26 -9.21
C THR A 257 -5.92 -20.21 -7.89
N ASP A 258 -7.11 -20.82 -7.83
CA ASP A 258 -7.88 -20.96 -6.59
C ASP A 258 -7.02 -21.64 -5.52
N SER A 259 -6.45 -20.87 -4.66
CA SER A 259 -5.57 -21.33 -3.60
C SER A 259 -6.00 -20.84 -2.21
N ALA A 260 -7.30 -20.66 -2.05
CA ALA A 260 -7.91 -20.23 -0.80
C ALA A 260 -8.10 -21.38 0.21
N SER A 261 -7.05 -22.12 0.53
CA SER A 261 -7.06 -22.88 1.77
C SER A 261 -6.13 -22.16 2.77
N ALA A 262 -6.72 -21.75 3.85
CA ALA A 262 -6.04 -21.04 4.91
C ALA A 262 -5.24 -22.05 5.77
N ASP A 263 -4.13 -22.57 5.24
CA ASP A 263 -3.18 -23.27 6.06
C ASP A 263 -2.67 -22.33 7.16
N ALA A 264 -2.52 -22.85 8.37
CA ALA A 264 -2.00 -22.06 9.48
C ALA A 264 -0.63 -21.50 9.13
N ALA A 265 -0.48 -20.18 9.27
CA ALA A 265 0.81 -19.54 9.02
C ALA A 265 1.82 -20.03 10.08
N PRO A 266 3.08 -20.30 9.70
CA PRO A 266 4.09 -20.67 10.67
C PRO A 266 4.30 -19.56 11.71
N PRO A 267 4.64 -19.89 12.96
CA PRO A 267 4.79 -18.89 14.04
C PRO A 267 5.83 -17.81 13.69
N GLN A 268 6.81 -18.12 12.85
CA GLN A 268 7.82 -17.19 12.34
C GLN A 268 7.25 -16.13 11.38
N ALA A 269 6.09 -16.36 10.77
CA ALA A 269 5.49 -15.44 9.80
C ALA A 269 5.15 -14.07 10.40
N ALA A 270 4.73 -14.04 11.66
CA ALA A 270 4.44 -12.78 12.37
C ALA A 270 5.72 -11.96 12.59
N ALA A 271 6.81 -12.60 13.05
CA ALA A 271 8.10 -11.95 13.25
C ALA A 271 8.70 -11.47 11.92
N LEU A 272 8.62 -12.28 10.86
CA LEU A 272 9.05 -11.89 9.51
C LEU A 272 8.28 -10.67 9.02
N ARG A 273 6.96 -10.67 9.16
CA ARG A 273 6.08 -9.55 8.81
C ARG A 273 6.49 -8.26 9.53
N ALA A 274 6.69 -8.33 10.84
CA ALA A 274 7.09 -7.16 11.64
C ALA A 274 8.43 -6.59 11.18
N ARG A 275 9.40 -7.44 10.83
CA ARG A 275 10.71 -7.00 10.33
C ARG A 275 10.61 -6.34 8.96
N ILE A 276 9.84 -6.92 8.03
CA ILE A 276 9.61 -6.31 6.70
C ILE A 276 8.94 -4.96 6.86
N LYS A 277 7.89 -4.88 7.69
CA LYS A 277 7.19 -3.62 7.98
C LYS A 277 8.15 -2.57 8.53
N ALA A 278 8.98 -2.90 9.49
CA ALA A 278 9.95 -1.98 10.07
C ALA A 278 11.01 -1.47 9.07
N LEU A 279 11.34 -2.26 8.04
CA LEU A 279 12.23 -1.84 6.97
C LEU A 279 11.56 -0.84 6.01
N PHE A 280 10.31 -1.05 5.64
CA PHE A 280 9.56 -0.17 4.75
C PHE A 280 9.02 1.07 5.45
N ASP A 281 8.57 0.92 6.67
CA ASP A 281 7.90 1.98 7.44
C ASP A 281 8.41 2.03 8.89
N PRO A 282 9.65 2.48 9.10
CA PRO A 282 10.25 2.56 10.44
C PRO A 282 9.58 3.60 11.35
N TYR A 283 8.74 4.47 10.79
CA TYR A 283 8.09 5.55 11.51
C TYR A 283 6.59 5.33 11.77
N GLY A 284 6.03 4.18 11.36
CA GLY A 284 4.59 3.88 11.53
C GLY A 284 3.68 4.88 10.81
N ARG A 285 4.02 5.27 9.59
CA ARG A 285 3.23 6.21 8.79
C ARG A 285 2.02 5.57 8.11
N PHE A 286 2.09 4.26 7.92
CA PHE A 286 1.02 3.43 7.39
C PHE A 286 0.50 2.51 8.49
N PRO A 287 -0.75 1.99 8.39
CA PRO A 287 -1.31 1.10 9.41
C PRO A 287 -0.52 -0.21 9.54
N GLU A 288 -0.72 -0.91 10.65
CA GLU A 288 -0.28 -2.29 10.84
C GLU A 288 -1.36 -3.27 10.37
N LEU A 289 -0.97 -4.43 9.87
CA LEU A 289 -1.92 -5.52 9.68
C LEU A 289 -2.36 -6.08 11.04
N ALA A 290 -3.64 -6.36 11.19
CA ALA A 290 -4.12 -7.08 12.36
C ALA A 290 -3.37 -8.42 12.50
N ALA A 291 -3.06 -8.80 13.73
CA ALA A 291 -2.70 -10.18 14.00
C ALA A 291 -3.89 -11.05 13.57
N ARG A 292 -3.62 -12.16 12.87
CA ARG A 292 -4.67 -13.18 12.69
C ARG A 292 -5.12 -13.59 14.09
N PRO A 293 -6.42 -13.59 14.41
CA PRO A 293 -6.83 -14.21 15.65
C PRO A 293 -6.33 -15.66 15.57
N ASP A 294 -5.44 -16.02 16.48
CA ASP A 294 -5.07 -17.41 16.69
C ASP A 294 -6.38 -18.15 16.88
N GLY A 295 -6.60 -19.20 16.10
CA GLY A 295 -7.83 -19.95 16.16
C GLY A 295 -8.10 -20.30 17.63
N ASP A 296 -9.23 -19.85 18.13
CA ASP A 296 -9.76 -20.30 19.41
C ASP A 296 -9.66 -21.82 19.43
N ASN A 297 -8.82 -22.33 20.32
CA ASN A 297 -8.90 -23.71 20.78
C ASN A 297 -10.27 -23.85 21.43
N LEU A 298 -11.22 -24.44 20.72
CA LEU A 298 -12.37 -25.15 21.28
C LEU A 298 -12.20 -26.63 21.05
#